data_7e80199ac009a365f8db748452c27dd3
#
_entry.id   7e80199ac009a365f8db748452c27dd3
#
_cell.length_a   1.000
_cell.length_b   1.000
_cell.length_c   1.000
_cell.angle_alpha   90.00
_cell.angle_beta   90.00
_cell.angle_gamma   90.00
#
_symmetry.space_group_name_H-M   'P 1'
#
loop_
_entity.id
_entity.type
_entity.pdbx_description
1 polymer ?
#
loop_
_entity_poly.entity_id
_entity_poly.type
_entity_poly.pdbx_seq_one_letter_code
_entity_poly.pdbx_strand_id
1 'polypeptide(L)'
;MSLSPYEVLGVAASVSDDELRKAFRKALRETHPDTGGDPKRFTAVQLAWERIGSPEKRAAYDAGRSTRGDHPTFTAQPARPRQDTRPKPRSYGHPGGWRRERFLSQMREWVGRGVTLDDPNDPALERTAPREIRHTLADALAEEATARTLSTLGIGYTVWHDVATGAPEDKIDHIVLGPTGLVAMLSEDFGGPVRVRKNELIGEAVAGERPVHELAIRAKVISRQLRVRFSALIIVLPDDALDEPIVSLGSVRGAAAAAVRQSVLAGVLRNGLPGAQPIGGNELFDVRTRLVGGIRFV
;
A
#
# COMPACT_ATOMS: atom_id res chain seq x y z
N MET A 1 -28.48 -12.21 -25.14
CA MET A 1 -29.55 -11.34 -24.61
C MET A 1 -29.73 -11.72 -23.15
N SER A 2 -29.60 -10.79 -22.21
CA SER A 2 -29.89 -11.07 -20.79
C SER A 2 -31.39 -10.89 -20.55
N LEU A 3 -32.00 -11.91 -19.94
CA LEU A 3 -33.41 -11.89 -19.58
C LEU A 3 -33.67 -10.79 -18.55
N SER A 4 -34.77 -10.07 -18.68
CA SER A 4 -35.23 -9.09 -17.68
C SER A 4 -35.61 -9.83 -16.38
N PRO A 5 -35.60 -9.16 -15.22
CA PRO A 5 -36.07 -9.76 -13.97
C PRO A 5 -37.48 -10.36 -14.05
N TYR A 6 -38.35 -9.76 -14.83
CA TYR A 6 -39.70 -10.28 -15.09
C TYR A 6 -39.66 -11.58 -15.89
N GLU A 7 -38.85 -11.65 -16.94
CA GLU A 7 -38.70 -12.85 -17.75
C GLU A 7 -38.05 -13.99 -16.97
N VAL A 8 -37.08 -13.68 -16.10
CA VAL A 8 -36.46 -14.68 -15.19
C VAL A 8 -37.48 -15.28 -14.25
N LEU A 9 -38.42 -14.49 -13.75
CA LEU A 9 -39.51 -14.94 -12.90
C LEU A 9 -40.73 -15.48 -13.67
N GLY A 10 -40.71 -15.43 -15.02
CA GLY A 10 -41.74 -15.94 -15.89
C GLY A 10 -43.08 -15.16 -15.83
N VAL A 11 -43.00 -13.85 -15.62
CA VAL A 11 -44.19 -12.96 -15.49
C VAL A 11 -44.09 -11.73 -16.38
N ALA A 12 -45.24 -11.13 -16.69
CA ALA A 12 -45.26 -9.87 -17.41
C ALA A 12 -44.91 -8.69 -16.49
N ALA A 13 -44.38 -7.60 -17.08
CA ALA A 13 -44.06 -6.39 -16.31
C ALA A 13 -45.28 -5.71 -15.66
N SER A 14 -46.50 -6.02 -16.12
CA SER A 14 -47.76 -5.52 -15.58
C SER A 14 -48.34 -6.38 -14.44
N VAL A 15 -47.65 -7.42 -14.01
CA VAL A 15 -48.10 -8.35 -12.97
C VAL A 15 -48.35 -7.62 -11.63
N SER A 16 -49.35 -8.06 -10.85
CA SER A 16 -49.55 -7.54 -9.49
C SER A 16 -48.46 -7.99 -8.53
N ASP A 17 -48.24 -7.27 -7.44
CA ASP A 17 -47.22 -7.59 -6.47
C ASP A 17 -47.44 -8.97 -5.79
N ASP A 18 -48.68 -9.36 -5.60
CA ASP A 18 -49.03 -10.66 -5.05
C ASP A 18 -48.76 -11.81 -6.02
N GLU A 19 -49.04 -11.62 -7.29
CA GLU A 19 -48.69 -12.58 -8.34
C GLU A 19 -47.18 -12.68 -8.54
N LEU A 20 -46.47 -11.55 -8.46
CA LEU A 20 -45.02 -11.53 -8.50
C LEU A 20 -44.39 -12.34 -7.35
N ARG A 21 -44.93 -12.18 -6.14
CA ARG A 21 -44.52 -12.99 -4.96
C ARG A 21 -44.81 -14.46 -5.13
N LYS A 22 -45.94 -14.81 -5.74
CA LYS A 22 -46.29 -16.22 -6.03
C LYS A 22 -45.37 -16.81 -7.07
N ALA A 23 -45.04 -16.08 -8.13
CA ALA A 23 -44.14 -16.51 -9.19
C ALA A 23 -42.73 -16.72 -8.63
N PHE A 24 -42.22 -15.79 -7.80
CA PHE A 24 -40.92 -15.95 -7.14
C PHE A 24 -40.85 -17.21 -6.28
N ARG A 25 -41.85 -17.46 -5.41
CA ARG A 25 -41.88 -18.65 -4.57
C ARG A 25 -41.98 -19.95 -5.36
N LYS A 26 -42.62 -19.92 -6.52
CA LYS A 26 -42.69 -21.06 -7.44
C LYS A 26 -41.34 -21.29 -8.08
N ALA A 27 -40.73 -20.27 -8.69
CA ALA A 27 -39.44 -20.36 -9.35
C ALA A 27 -38.33 -20.78 -8.36
N LEU A 28 -38.34 -20.27 -7.12
CA LEU A 28 -37.39 -20.61 -6.09
C LEU A 28 -37.43 -22.12 -5.74
N ARG A 29 -38.63 -22.70 -5.63
CA ARG A 29 -38.80 -24.14 -5.36
C ARG A 29 -38.38 -25.02 -6.55
N GLU A 30 -38.70 -24.59 -7.78
CA GLU A 30 -38.37 -25.35 -8.99
C GLU A 30 -36.87 -25.35 -9.31
N THR A 31 -36.13 -24.32 -8.84
CA THR A 31 -34.71 -24.17 -9.13
C THR A 31 -33.81 -24.52 -7.94
N HIS A 32 -34.39 -24.91 -6.79
CA HIS A 32 -33.64 -25.19 -5.57
C HIS A 32 -32.66 -26.39 -5.74
N PRO A 33 -31.37 -26.21 -5.37
CA PRO A 33 -30.37 -27.26 -5.52
C PRO A 33 -30.74 -28.57 -4.81
N ASP A 34 -31.35 -28.50 -3.64
CA ASP A 34 -31.72 -29.69 -2.87
C ASP A 34 -32.85 -30.52 -3.48
N THR A 35 -33.60 -29.94 -4.41
CA THR A 35 -34.65 -30.60 -5.17
C THR A 35 -34.22 -30.97 -6.59
N GLY A 36 -32.92 -30.88 -6.89
CA GLY A 36 -32.36 -31.21 -8.19
C GLY A 36 -32.44 -30.06 -9.21
N GLY A 37 -32.71 -28.85 -8.77
CA GLY A 37 -32.75 -27.66 -9.62
C GLY A 37 -31.37 -27.14 -10.02
N ASP A 38 -31.33 -26.35 -11.12
CA ASP A 38 -30.10 -25.76 -11.63
C ASP A 38 -29.62 -24.60 -10.73
N PRO A 39 -28.42 -24.67 -10.11
CA PRO A 39 -27.88 -23.62 -9.25
C PRO A 39 -27.72 -22.26 -9.95
N LYS A 40 -27.46 -22.24 -11.25
CA LYS A 40 -27.37 -20.98 -12.02
C LYS A 40 -28.73 -20.29 -12.16
N ARG A 41 -29.77 -21.10 -12.43
CA ARG A 41 -31.15 -20.57 -12.49
C ARG A 41 -31.64 -20.14 -11.11
N PHE A 42 -31.30 -20.84 -10.05
CA PHE A 42 -31.60 -20.45 -8.67
C PHE A 42 -31.00 -19.08 -8.32
N THR A 43 -29.73 -18.87 -8.62
CA THR A 43 -29.06 -17.58 -8.42
C THR A 43 -29.72 -16.46 -9.27
N ALA A 44 -30.07 -16.75 -10.51
CA ALA A 44 -30.76 -15.77 -11.36
C ALA A 44 -32.14 -15.37 -10.80
N VAL A 45 -32.91 -16.32 -10.25
CA VAL A 45 -34.20 -16.09 -9.59
C VAL A 45 -34.05 -15.20 -8.35
N GLN A 46 -33.03 -15.45 -7.52
CA GLN A 46 -32.74 -14.60 -6.36
C GLN A 46 -32.37 -13.19 -6.74
N LEU A 47 -31.48 -13.02 -7.74
CA LEU A 47 -31.08 -11.70 -8.24
C LEU A 47 -32.26 -10.94 -8.88
N ALA A 48 -33.15 -11.63 -9.60
CA ALA A 48 -34.36 -11.03 -10.13
C ALA A 48 -35.27 -10.50 -9.00
N TRP A 49 -35.46 -11.28 -7.96
CA TRP A 49 -36.25 -10.88 -6.80
C TRP A 49 -35.64 -9.70 -6.04
N GLU A 50 -34.32 -9.69 -5.88
CA GLU A 50 -33.63 -8.58 -5.23
C GLU A 50 -33.87 -7.24 -5.94
N ARG A 51 -34.06 -7.27 -7.27
CA ARG A 51 -34.26 -6.09 -8.09
C ARG A 51 -35.71 -5.56 -8.14
N ILE A 52 -36.70 -6.45 -8.06
CA ILE A 52 -38.12 -6.08 -8.25
C ILE A 52 -39.04 -6.65 -7.16
N GLY A 53 -38.52 -7.21 -6.10
CA GLY A 53 -39.28 -7.91 -5.06
C GLY A 53 -40.04 -7.03 -4.07
N SER A 54 -39.80 -5.70 -4.06
CA SER A 54 -40.63 -4.73 -3.32
C SER A 54 -41.16 -3.66 -4.23
N PRO A 55 -42.31 -3.03 -3.87
CA PRO A 55 -42.94 -1.96 -4.68
C PRO A 55 -41.97 -0.82 -5.01
N GLU A 56 -41.12 -0.42 -4.04
CA GLU A 56 -40.15 0.66 -4.21
C GLU A 56 -39.05 0.27 -5.20
N LYS A 57 -38.52 -0.95 -5.07
CA LYS A 57 -37.47 -1.46 -5.97
C LYS A 57 -38.00 -1.66 -7.38
N ARG A 58 -39.23 -2.16 -7.48
CA ARG A 58 -39.92 -2.32 -8.76
C ARG A 58 -40.13 -0.99 -9.46
N ALA A 59 -40.66 0.02 -8.73
CA ALA A 59 -40.89 1.38 -9.29
C ALA A 59 -39.54 2.01 -9.75
N ALA A 60 -38.45 1.83 -8.98
CA ALA A 60 -37.14 2.31 -9.36
C ALA A 60 -36.59 1.60 -10.61
N TYR A 61 -36.79 0.29 -10.72
CA TYR A 61 -36.41 -0.48 -11.91
C TYR A 61 -37.18 -0.06 -13.15
N ASP A 62 -38.49 0.11 -13.04
CA ASP A 62 -39.38 0.51 -14.15
C ASP A 62 -39.13 1.97 -14.58
N ALA A 63 -38.85 2.88 -13.63
CA ALA A 63 -38.48 4.28 -13.93
C ALA A 63 -37.13 4.35 -14.69
N GLY A 64 -36.15 3.51 -14.33
CA GLY A 64 -34.86 3.40 -15.03
C GLY A 64 -35.01 2.84 -16.46
N ARG A 65 -36.07 2.12 -16.75
CA ARG A 65 -36.37 1.55 -18.06
C ARG A 65 -37.03 2.57 -19.02
N SER A 66 -37.79 3.52 -18.49
CA SER A 66 -38.43 4.56 -19.30
C SER A 66 -37.48 5.66 -19.80
N THR A 67 -36.31 5.78 -19.22
CA THR A 67 -35.30 6.79 -19.60
C THR A 67 -34.18 6.26 -20.52
N ARG A 68 -34.18 4.96 -20.87
CA ARG A 68 -33.18 4.35 -21.74
C ARG A 68 -33.84 3.42 -22.74
N GLY A 69 -34.00 3.91 -23.97
CA GLY A 69 -34.04 3.03 -25.12
C GLY A 69 -32.75 2.26 -25.25
N ASP A 70 -32.90 0.97 -25.36
CA ASP A 70 -31.96 -0.04 -25.86
C ASP A 70 -30.51 -0.05 -25.34
N HIS A 71 -30.21 -1.18 -24.76
CA HIS A 71 -29.00 -1.83 -24.31
C HIS A 71 -28.68 -1.73 -22.81
N PRO A 72 -28.84 -2.83 -22.04
CA PRO A 72 -28.20 -2.95 -20.74
C PRO A 72 -26.71 -3.19 -20.97
N THR A 73 -25.94 -2.12 -20.94
CA THR A 73 -24.51 -2.27 -20.64
C THR A 73 -24.40 -2.83 -19.23
N PHE A 74 -23.97 -4.07 -19.10
CA PHE A 74 -23.43 -4.58 -17.85
C PHE A 74 -22.24 -3.70 -17.50
N THR A 75 -22.45 -2.67 -16.70
CA THR A 75 -21.37 -2.17 -15.86
C THR A 75 -21.07 -3.30 -14.88
N ALA A 76 -20.02 -4.04 -15.17
CA ALA A 76 -19.43 -4.94 -14.18
C ALA A 76 -19.33 -4.11 -12.89
N GLN A 77 -20.01 -4.56 -11.83
CA GLN A 77 -19.75 -4.05 -10.50
C GLN A 77 -18.23 -4.07 -10.36
N PRO A 78 -17.57 -2.95 -10.00
CA PRO A 78 -16.12 -2.98 -9.82
C PRO A 78 -15.85 -4.18 -8.94
N ALA A 79 -15.11 -5.15 -9.47
CA ALA A 79 -14.78 -6.36 -8.74
C ALA A 79 -14.22 -5.87 -7.41
N ARG A 80 -14.86 -6.25 -6.29
CA ARG A 80 -14.30 -5.94 -4.97
C ARG A 80 -12.85 -6.34 -5.06
N PRO A 81 -11.90 -5.42 -4.77
CA PRO A 81 -10.49 -5.75 -4.86
C PRO A 81 -10.32 -7.06 -4.11
N ARG A 82 -9.83 -8.10 -4.80
CA ARG A 82 -9.59 -9.39 -4.18
C ARG A 82 -8.69 -9.08 -2.99
N GLN A 83 -9.18 -9.28 -1.79
CA GLN A 83 -8.35 -9.18 -0.60
C GLN A 83 -7.18 -10.12 -0.83
N ASP A 84 -5.96 -9.58 -0.79
CA ASP A 84 -4.76 -10.39 -0.88
C ASP A 84 -4.72 -11.30 0.35
N THR A 85 -5.09 -12.56 0.15
CA THR A 85 -5.15 -13.59 1.20
C THR A 85 -3.77 -14.21 1.45
N ARG A 86 -2.72 -13.75 0.75
CA ARG A 86 -1.36 -14.24 0.99
C ARG A 86 -0.91 -13.88 2.39
N PRO A 87 -0.24 -14.80 3.10
CA PRO A 87 0.33 -14.49 4.40
C PRO A 87 1.30 -13.31 4.28
N LYS A 88 0.99 -12.25 5.02
CA LYS A 88 1.80 -11.01 5.04
C LYS A 88 3.10 -11.20 5.82
N PRO A 89 4.11 -10.36 5.61
CA PRO A 89 5.30 -10.32 6.43
C PRO A 89 4.95 -9.94 7.88
N ARG A 90 5.81 -10.32 8.82
CA ARG A 90 5.74 -9.78 10.17
C ARG A 90 6.21 -8.33 10.13
N SER A 91 5.42 -7.41 10.70
CA SER A 91 5.71 -5.98 10.68
C SER A 91 5.66 -5.40 12.08
N TYR A 92 6.62 -4.53 12.41
CA TYR A 92 6.79 -3.86 13.70
C TYR A 92 7.04 -2.37 13.47
N GLY A 93 6.60 -1.51 14.39
CA GLY A 93 6.75 -0.05 14.30
C GLY A 93 5.65 0.62 13.49
N HIS A 94 5.76 1.94 13.31
CA HIS A 94 4.74 2.80 12.68
C HIS A 94 5.37 3.59 11.53
N PRO A 95 5.25 3.14 10.27
CA PRO A 95 5.91 3.81 9.14
C PRO A 95 5.42 5.24 8.98
N GLY A 96 6.36 6.17 8.91
CA GLY A 96 6.08 7.60 8.74
C GLY A 96 5.53 8.30 9.98
N GLY A 97 5.38 7.61 11.11
CA GLY A 97 4.75 8.14 12.31
C GLY A 97 5.48 9.38 12.85
N TRP A 98 6.77 9.28 13.05
CA TRP A 98 7.58 10.40 13.52
C TRP A 98 7.56 11.61 12.56
N ARG A 99 7.70 11.38 11.24
CA ARG A 99 7.65 12.46 10.24
C ARG A 99 6.27 13.10 10.16
N ARG A 100 5.18 12.34 10.35
CA ARG A 100 3.82 12.89 10.45
C ARG A 100 3.66 13.80 11.65
N GLU A 101 4.11 13.39 12.82
CA GLU A 101 4.05 14.21 14.03
C GLU A 101 4.89 15.49 13.88
N ARG A 102 6.09 15.36 13.30
CA ARG A 102 6.95 16.51 13.01
C ARG A 102 6.28 17.47 12.02
N PHE A 103 5.69 16.98 10.93
CA PHE A 103 4.92 17.80 9.99
C PHE A 103 3.79 18.55 10.71
N LEU A 104 3.00 17.87 11.51
CA LEU A 104 1.91 18.49 12.26
C LEU A 104 2.40 19.54 13.23
N SER A 105 3.54 19.34 13.88
CA SER A 105 4.17 20.33 14.77
C SER A 105 4.63 21.55 13.98
N GLN A 106 5.34 21.35 12.89
CA GLN A 106 5.81 22.43 12.01
C GLN A 106 4.65 23.23 11.42
N MET A 107 3.56 22.57 11.01
CA MET A 107 2.37 23.26 10.50
C MET A 107 1.73 24.14 11.55
N ARG A 108 1.57 23.65 12.79
CA ARG A 108 1.03 24.44 13.92
C ARG A 108 1.90 25.64 14.25
N GLU A 109 3.22 25.47 14.24
CA GLU A 109 4.18 26.56 14.48
C GLU A 109 4.11 27.62 13.39
N TRP A 110 4.02 27.19 12.13
CA TRP A 110 3.97 28.07 10.97
C TRP A 110 2.65 28.86 10.88
N VAL A 111 1.51 28.21 11.11
CA VAL A 111 0.19 28.88 11.10
C VAL A 111 0.07 29.87 12.26
N GLY A 112 0.77 29.63 13.37
CA GLY A 112 0.86 30.53 14.51
C GLY A 112 0.02 30.12 15.71
N ARG A 113 0.45 30.57 16.88
CA ARG A 113 -0.23 30.27 18.15
C ARG A 113 -1.61 30.92 18.19
N GLY A 114 -2.62 30.14 18.60
CA GLY A 114 -4.00 30.61 18.75
C GLY A 114 -4.86 30.50 17.49
N VAL A 115 -4.30 30.05 16.39
CA VAL A 115 -5.07 29.70 15.17
C VAL A 115 -5.47 28.25 15.24
N THR A 116 -6.77 27.96 15.10
CA THR A 116 -7.26 26.58 15.00
C THR A 116 -6.92 26.02 13.62
N LEU A 117 -6.19 24.93 13.59
CA LEU A 117 -5.88 24.21 12.38
C LEU A 117 -6.91 23.08 12.22
N ASP A 118 -7.99 23.34 11.46
CA ASP A 118 -9.10 22.41 11.30
C ASP A 118 -8.67 21.16 10.53
N ASP A 119 -7.92 21.34 9.44
CA ASP A 119 -7.33 20.25 8.67
C ASP A 119 -5.87 20.59 8.31
N PRO A 120 -4.89 19.98 8.98
CA PRO A 120 -3.48 20.17 8.66
C PRO A 120 -3.06 19.58 7.32
N ASN A 121 -3.90 18.71 6.73
CA ASN A 121 -3.65 18.10 5.43
C ASN A 121 -4.46 18.77 4.30
N ASP A 122 -5.01 19.97 4.53
CA ASP A 122 -5.67 20.74 3.46
C ASP A 122 -4.66 21.02 2.34
N PRO A 123 -4.90 20.54 1.08
CA PRO A 123 -4.00 20.75 -0.04
C PRO A 123 -3.73 22.21 -0.39
N ALA A 124 -4.65 23.13 -0.03
CA ALA A 124 -4.47 24.56 -0.24
C ALA A 124 -3.45 25.12 0.75
N LEU A 125 -3.58 24.75 2.02
CA LEU A 125 -2.66 25.14 3.08
C LEU A 125 -1.27 24.53 2.85
N GLU A 126 -1.21 23.25 2.50
CA GLU A 126 0.04 22.53 2.22
C GLU A 126 0.83 23.21 1.09
N ARG A 127 0.18 23.60 -0.01
CA ARG A 127 0.85 24.30 -1.13
C ARG A 127 1.48 25.64 -0.74
N THR A 128 0.94 26.32 0.28
CA THR A 128 1.45 27.61 0.75
C THR A 128 2.52 27.48 1.83
N ALA A 129 2.67 26.30 2.43
CA ALA A 129 3.65 26.03 3.47
C ALA A 129 5.10 26.17 2.95
N PRO A 130 6.05 26.54 3.81
CA PRO A 130 7.49 26.53 3.48
C PRO A 130 7.96 25.19 2.92
N ARG A 131 8.99 25.24 2.08
CA ARG A 131 9.57 24.04 1.43
C ARG A 131 9.93 22.95 2.44
N GLU A 132 10.51 23.33 3.57
CA GLU A 132 10.91 22.38 4.63
C GLU A 132 9.74 21.60 5.18
N ILE A 133 8.59 22.25 5.43
CA ILE A 133 7.38 21.59 5.92
C ILE A 133 6.82 20.63 4.87
N ARG A 134 6.78 21.08 3.61
CA ARG A 134 6.31 20.24 2.49
C ARG A 134 7.22 19.04 2.26
N HIS A 135 8.53 19.19 2.44
CA HIS A 135 9.49 18.09 2.34
C HIS A 135 9.27 17.07 3.47
N THR A 136 9.08 17.54 4.71
CA THR A 136 8.75 16.63 5.83
C THR A 136 7.49 15.79 5.55
N LEU A 137 6.47 16.37 4.91
CA LEU A 137 5.28 15.61 4.50
C LEU A 137 5.58 14.65 3.34
N ALA A 138 6.33 15.08 2.34
CA ALA A 138 6.70 14.25 1.20
C ALA A 138 7.45 12.98 1.65
N ASP A 139 8.39 13.12 2.57
CA ASP A 139 9.10 11.99 3.14
C ASP A 139 8.19 11.06 3.97
N ALA A 140 7.26 11.64 4.77
CA ALA A 140 6.29 10.82 5.48
C ALA A 140 5.45 9.96 4.52
N LEU A 141 5.01 10.56 3.41
CA LEU A 141 4.26 9.87 2.35
C LEU A 141 5.12 8.81 1.63
N ALA A 142 6.40 9.09 1.40
CA ALA A 142 7.34 8.14 0.82
C ALA A 142 7.55 6.92 1.73
N GLU A 143 7.72 7.13 3.04
CA GLU A 143 7.81 6.04 4.03
C GLU A 143 6.54 5.18 4.06
N GLU A 144 5.36 5.82 4.08
CA GLU A 144 4.08 5.11 4.04
C GLU A 144 3.89 4.32 2.72
N ALA A 145 4.31 4.89 1.59
CA ALA A 145 4.28 4.22 0.30
C ALA A 145 5.20 2.99 0.29
N THR A 146 6.42 3.14 0.82
CA THR A 146 7.36 2.04 0.99
C THR A 146 6.77 0.95 1.89
N ALA A 147 6.19 1.30 3.03
CA ALA A 147 5.55 0.33 3.92
C ALA A 147 4.41 -0.44 3.23
N ARG A 148 3.57 0.23 2.41
CA ARG A 148 2.55 -0.44 1.60
C ARG A 148 3.18 -1.47 0.65
N THR A 149 4.28 -1.13 -0.02
CA THR A 149 5.02 -2.05 -0.89
C THR A 149 5.59 -3.22 -0.09
N LEU A 150 6.20 -2.96 1.06
CA LEU A 150 6.75 -4.00 1.94
C LEU A 150 5.67 -4.96 2.46
N SER A 151 4.45 -4.49 2.68
CA SER A 151 3.32 -5.33 3.10
C SER A 151 2.92 -6.39 2.07
N THR A 152 3.36 -6.26 0.82
CA THR A 152 3.16 -7.26 -0.25
C THR A 152 4.19 -8.38 -0.27
N LEU A 153 5.21 -8.31 0.58
CA LEU A 153 6.18 -9.39 0.78
C LEU A 153 5.50 -10.55 1.51
N GLY A 154 6.00 -11.77 1.30
CA GLY A 154 5.43 -12.97 1.92
C GLY A 154 5.91 -13.16 3.38
N ILE A 155 5.38 -14.20 4.03
CA ILE A 155 5.64 -14.57 5.43
C ILE A 155 7.13 -14.83 5.75
N GLY A 156 7.95 -15.10 4.74
CA GLY A 156 9.41 -15.26 4.88
C GLY A 156 10.14 -13.99 5.30
N TYR A 157 9.48 -12.84 5.21
CA TYR A 157 10.05 -11.54 5.54
C TYR A 157 9.61 -11.05 6.91
N THR A 158 10.47 -10.24 7.53
CA THR A 158 10.17 -9.48 8.74
C THR A 158 10.59 -8.03 8.49
N VAL A 159 9.73 -7.09 8.84
CA VAL A 159 9.92 -5.66 8.59
C VAL A 159 9.84 -4.89 9.91
N TRP A 160 10.75 -3.96 10.11
CA TRP A 160 10.73 -2.98 11.20
C TRP A 160 10.70 -1.59 10.59
N HIS A 161 9.79 -0.74 11.06
CA HIS A 161 9.62 0.64 10.64
C HIS A 161 10.06 1.59 11.74
N ASP A 162 10.52 2.77 11.40
CA ASP A 162 10.91 3.84 12.34
C ASP A 162 11.90 3.38 13.41
N VAL A 163 13.01 2.76 12.97
CA VAL A 163 14.01 2.17 13.87
C VAL A 163 14.95 3.25 14.40
N ALA A 164 14.93 3.46 15.73
CA ALA A 164 15.78 4.44 16.41
C ALA A 164 17.26 4.04 16.34
N THR A 165 18.14 5.00 16.01
CA THR A 165 19.60 4.81 16.01
C THR A 165 20.34 5.80 16.91
N GLY A 166 19.65 6.83 17.37
CA GLY A 166 20.18 7.91 18.21
C GLY A 166 19.09 8.92 18.50
N ALA A 167 19.26 10.15 18.05
CA ALA A 167 18.19 11.16 18.07
C ALA A 167 17.02 10.72 17.16
N PRO A 168 15.79 11.20 17.40
CA PRO A 168 14.62 10.79 16.63
C PRO A 168 14.74 11.04 15.12
N GLU A 169 15.45 12.07 14.69
CA GLU A 169 15.78 12.38 13.32
C GLU A 169 16.77 11.38 12.68
N ASP A 170 17.59 10.72 13.50
CA ASP A 170 18.60 9.74 13.05
C ASP A 170 18.04 8.30 13.02
N LYS A 171 16.82 8.15 12.52
CA LYS A 171 16.16 6.84 12.39
C LYS A 171 16.49 6.14 11.08
N ILE A 172 16.30 4.83 11.01
CA ILE A 172 16.18 4.06 9.77
C ILE A 172 14.69 3.85 9.51
N ASP A 173 14.21 4.27 8.35
CA ASP A 173 12.79 4.21 8.04
C ASP A 173 12.29 2.78 7.98
N HIS A 174 13.07 1.88 7.34
CA HIS A 174 12.70 0.48 7.28
C HIS A 174 13.93 -0.43 7.36
N ILE A 175 13.81 -1.50 8.14
CA ILE A 175 14.72 -2.64 8.12
C ILE A 175 13.94 -3.85 7.66
N VAL A 176 14.44 -4.57 6.65
CA VAL A 176 13.82 -5.77 6.11
C VAL A 176 14.77 -6.94 6.23
N LEU A 177 14.33 -8.01 6.87
CA LEU A 177 15.01 -9.29 6.91
C LEU A 177 14.26 -10.30 6.07
N GLY A 178 14.95 -10.91 5.11
CA GLY A 178 14.41 -11.94 4.22
C GLY A 178 15.49 -12.87 3.71
N PRO A 179 15.15 -13.82 2.83
CA PRO A 179 16.12 -14.77 2.26
C PRO A 179 17.26 -14.10 1.50
N THR A 180 17.01 -12.92 0.93
CA THR A 180 18.01 -12.14 0.18
C THR A 180 18.95 -11.32 1.07
N GLY A 181 18.73 -11.32 2.39
CA GLY A 181 19.59 -10.65 3.35
C GLY A 181 18.87 -9.73 4.31
N LEU A 182 19.67 -8.98 5.07
CA LEU A 182 19.23 -7.89 5.93
C LEU A 182 19.46 -6.57 5.21
N VAL A 183 18.40 -5.81 5.01
CA VAL A 183 18.40 -4.56 4.24
C VAL A 183 17.99 -3.40 5.13
N ALA A 184 18.75 -2.30 5.12
CA ALA A 184 18.34 -1.02 5.70
C ALA A 184 17.91 -0.06 4.58
N MET A 185 16.86 0.71 4.82
CA MET A 185 16.29 1.62 3.81
C MET A 185 15.93 2.98 4.40
N LEU A 186 16.15 4.03 3.59
CA LEU A 186 15.52 5.33 3.73
C LEU A 186 14.56 5.52 2.55
N SER A 187 13.45 6.18 2.81
CA SER A 187 12.43 6.53 1.81
C SER A 187 12.36 8.05 1.73
N GLU A 188 12.86 8.61 0.63
CA GLU A 188 13.02 10.04 0.47
C GLU A 188 12.25 10.53 -0.77
N ASP A 189 11.67 11.72 -0.68
CA ASP A 189 11.10 12.43 -1.82
C ASP A 189 11.65 13.86 -1.86
N PHE A 190 12.69 14.05 -2.65
CA PHE A 190 13.34 15.36 -2.82
C PHE A 190 12.50 16.35 -3.66
N GLY A 191 11.39 15.91 -4.26
CA GLY A 191 10.54 16.75 -5.12
C GLY A 191 11.15 17.05 -6.48
N GLY A 192 12.08 16.22 -6.95
CA GLY A 192 12.70 16.38 -8.27
C GLY A 192 13.70 15.30 -8.63
N PRO A 193 14.24 15.34 -9.85
CA PRO A 193 15.16 14.32 -10.34
C PRO A 193 16.49 14.33 -9.59
N VAL A 194 17.01 13.14 -9.34
CA VAL A 194 18.30 12.92 -8.71
C VAL A 194 19.24 12.16 -9.63
N ARG A 195 20.52 12.36 -9.45
CA ARG A 195 21.61 11.66 -10.15
C ARG A 195 22.55 11.06 -9.14
N VAL A 196 23.38 10.14 -9.61
CA VAL A 196 24.41 9.51 -8.77
C VAL A 196 25.80 10.03 -9.14
N ARG A 197 26.56 10.45 -8.14
CA ARG A 197 27.98 10.81 -8.29
C ARG A 197 28.76 10.37 -7.06
N LYS A 198 29.88 9.67 -7.26
CA LYS A 198 30.75 9.20 -6.17
C LYS A 198 29.99 8.42 -5.08
N ASN A 199 29.11 7.51 -5.51
CA ASN A 199 28.31 6.65 -4.65
C ASN A 199 27.31 7.40 -3.73
N GLU A 200 26.97 8.64 -4.10
CA GLU A 200 26.00 9.46 -3.37
C GLU A 200 24.98 10.08 -4.33
N LEU A 201 23.81 10.40 -3.81
CA LEU A 201 22.78 11.12 -4.56
C LEU A 201 23.12 12.60 -4.65
N ILE A 202 22.95 13.17 -5.83
CA ILE A 202 23.16 14.59 -6.10
C ILE A 202 22.00 15.13 -6.95
N GLY A 203 21.74 16.40 -6.79
CA GLY A 203 20.74 17.15 -7.56
C GLY A 203 20.42 18.45 -6.86
N GLU A 204 19.74 19.35 -7.56
CA GLU A 204 19.30 20.61 -6.97
C GLU A 204 18.30 20.34 -5.81
N ALA A 205 17.44 19.36 -6.01
CA ALA A 205 16.45 18.96 -5.01
C ALA A 205 17.09 18.34 -3.75
N VAL A 206 18.21 17.64 -3.88
CA VAL A 206 18.93 16.99 -2.75
C VAL A 206 19.57 18.01 -1.80
N ALA A 207 19.83 19.23 -2.31
CA ALA A 207 20.26 20.38 -1.49
C ALA A 207 21.49 20.15 -0.59
N GLY A 208 22.39 19.24 -1.00
CA GLY A 208 23.63 18.92 -0.27
C GLY A 208 23.47 17.84 0.81
N GLU A 209 22.33 17.25 0.97
CA GLU A 209 22.12 16.06 1.81
C GLU A 209 22.93 14.87 1.30
N ARG A 210 23.18 13.93 2.19
CA ARG A 210 23.98 12.73 1.89
C ARG A 210 23.29 11.47 2.38
N PRO A 211 22.14 11.12 1.81
CA PRO A 211 21.27 10.06 2.34
C PRO A 211 21.94 8.69 2.37
N VAL A 212 22.83 8.37 1.42
CA VAL A 212 23.58 7.11 1.43
C VAL A 212 24.58 7.04 2.59
N HIS A 213 25.29 8.15 2.81
CA HIS A 213 26.24 8.26 3.91
C HIS A 213 25.54 8.18 5.27
N GLU A 214 24.42 8.89 5.42
CA GLU A 214 23.60 8.88 6.63
C GLU A 214 23.06 7.50 6.93
N LEU A 215 22.45 6.84 5.95
CA LEU A 215 21.96 5.47 6.09
C LEU A 215 23.10 4.51 6.52
N ALA A 216 24.29 4.67 5.94
CA ALA A 216 25.45 3.85 6.30
C ALA A 216 25.94 4.08 7.75
N ILE A 217 25.81 5.31 8.27
CA ILE A 217 26.12 5.61 9.68
C ILE A 217 25.08 4.96 10.58
N ARG A 218 23.79 5.17 10.30
CA ARG A 218 22.67 4.61 11.06
C ARG A 218 22.71 3.08 11.08
N ALA A 219 22.90 2.44 9.92
CA ALA A 219 23.07 1.00 9.80
C ALA A 219 24.26 0.47 10.61
N LYS A 220 25.38 1.22 10.69
CA LYS A 220 26.55 0.85 11.51
C LYS A 220 26.20 0.86 13.01
N VAL A 221 25.37 1.79 13.48
CA VAL A 221 24.93 1.82 14.88
C VAL A 221 24.19 0.52 15.20
N ILE A 222 23.17 0.16 14.42
CA ILE A 222 22.41 -1.09 14.60
C ILE A 222 23.31 -2.32 14.48
N SER A 223 24.21 -2.35 13.48
CA SER A 223 25.17 -3.46 13.31
C SER A 223 26.01 -3.73 14.54
N ARG A 224 26.49 -2.66 15.20
CA ARG A 224 27.32 -2.77 16.41
C ARG A 224 26.50 -3.17 17.62
N GLN A 225 25.34 -2.54 17.82
CA GLN A 225 24.47 -2.79 18.97
C GLN A 225 23.92 -4.21 18.97
N LEU A 226 23.46 -4.70 17.81
CA LEU A 226 22.76 -5.97 17.70
C LEU A 226 23.63 -7.10 17.11
N ARG A 227 24.90 -6.82 16.79
CA ARG A 227 25.84 -7.76 16.18
C ARG A 227 25.27 -8.42 14.92
N VAL A 228 24.68 -7.61 14.05
CA VAL A 228 24.14 -8.02 12.75
C VAL A 228 24.92 -7.38 11.61
N ARG A 229 24.86 -7.97 10.42
CA ARG A 229 25.48 -7.43 9.20
C ARG A 229 24.40 -7.12 8.20
N PHE A 230 24.36 -5.89 7.69
CA PHE A 230 23.49 -5.54 6.57
C PHE A 230 24.10 -6.07 5.26
N SER A 231 23.25 -6.70 4.46
CA SER A 231 23.57 -7.18 3.11
C SER A 231 23.45 -6.04 2.09
N ALA A 232 22.49 -5.15 2.31
CA ALA A 232 22.25 -4.02 1.41
C ALA A 232 21.77 -2.77 2.15
N LEU A 233 22.04 -1.60 1.51
CA LEU A 233 21.54 -0.28 1.87
C LEU A 233 20.77 0.27 0.66
N ILE A 234 19.52 0.66 0.84
CA ILE A 234 18.66 1.11 -0.25
C ILE A 234 18.09 2.49 0.07
N ILE A 235 18.24 3.42 -0.86
CA ILE A 235 17.45 4.65 -0.87
C ILE A 235 16.28 4.44 -1.83
N VAL A 236 15.07 4.49 -1.30
CA VAL A 236 13.83 4.35 -2.08
C VAL A 236 13.36 5.72 -2.50
N LEU A 237 13.09 5.89 -3.78
CA LEU A 237 12.70 7.17 -4.37
C LEU A 237 11.43 7.01 -5.21
N PRO A 238 10.66 8.10 -5.42
CA PRO A 238 9.59 8.13 -6.42
C PRO A 238 10.07 7.69 -7.79
N ASP A 239 9.17 7.16 -8.61
CA ASP A 239 9.53 6.55 -9.90
C ASP A 239 10.08 7.57 -10.92
N ASP A 240 9.68 8.82 -10.80
CA ASP A 240 10.11 9.93 -11.65
C ASP A 240 11.43 10.61 -11.17
N ALA A 241 11.90 10.25 -9.97
CA ALA A 241 13.14 10.83 -9.44
C ALA A 241 14.41 10.23 -10.04
N LEU A 242 14.36 9.03 -10.61
CA LEU A 242 15.52 8.33 -11.20
C LEU A 242 15.31 8.07 -12.69
N ASP A 243 16.37 8.12 -13.49
CA ASP A 243 16.33 7.77 -14.92
C ASP A 243 16.22 6.24 -15.12
N GLU A 244 16.79 5.44 -14.19
CA GLU A 244 16.76 3.98 -14.23
C GLU A 244 16.00 3.40 -13.02
N PRO A 245 15.36 2.23 -13.14
CA PRO A 245 14.63 1.62 -12.02
C PRO A 245 15.50 1.30 -10.81
N ILE A 246 16.75 0.95 -11.04
CA ILE A 246 17.77 0.61 -10.04
C ILE A 246 19.09 1.23 -10.45
N VAL A 247 19.62 2.09 -9.62
CA VAL A 247 20.93 2.71 -9.83
C VAL A 247 21.89 2.21 -8.77
N SER A 248 22.96 1.52 -9.17
CA SER A 248 23.97 1.02 -8.24
C SER A 248 24.78 2.17 -7.64
N LEU A 249 24.96 2.12 -6.33
CA LEU A 249 25.82 3.02 -5.55
C LEU A 249 27.07 2.31 -5.07
N GLY A 250 27.37 1.13 -5.66
CA GLY A 250 28.54 0.34 -5.32
C GLY A 250 28.41 -0.38 -3.98
N SER A 251 29.52 -0.48 -3.25
CA SER A 251 29.56 -1.08 -1.92
C SER A 251 29.91 -0.05 -0.85
N VAL A 252 29.09 0.04 0.17
CA VAL A 252 29.29 0.93 1.31
C VAL A 252 29.43 0.09 2.59
N ARG A 253 30.60 0.16 3.21
CA ARG A 253 30.94 -0.62 4.42
C ARG A 253 30.72 -2.14 4.29
N GLY A 254 30.88 -2.68 3.07
CA GLY A 254 30.70 -4.09 2.78
C GLY A 254 29.27 -4.53 2.50
N ALA A 255 28.32 -3.61 2.51
CA ALA A 255 26.95 -3.83 2.04
C ALA A 255 26.78 -3.29 0.62
N ALA A 256 26.03 -3.97 -0.24
CA ALA A 256 25.65 -3.46 -1.54
C ALA A 256 24.76 -2.23 -1.35
N ALA A 257 24.96 -1.16 -2.14
CA ALA A 257 24.16 0.04 -2.03
C ALA A 257 23.47 0.38 -3.36
N ALA A 258 22.23 0.81 -3.34
CA ALA A 258 21.48 1.23 -4.53
C ALA A 258 20.43 2.29 -4.20
N ALA A 259 20.14 3.14 -5.19
CA ALA A 259 18.90 3.90 -5.27
C ALA A 259 17.90 3.10 -6.11
N VAL A 260 16.66 3.01 -5.63
CA VAL A 260 15.64 2.12 -6.21
C VAL A 260 14.32 2.86 -6.34
N ARG A 261 13.69 2.78 -7.52
CA ARG A 261 12.33 3.28 -7.70
C ARG A 261 11.33 2.50 -6.84
N GLN A 262 10.35 3.20 -6.31
CA GLN A 262 9.29 2.65 -5.48
C GLN A 262 8.59 1.44 -6.13
N SER A 263 8.27 1.52 -7.41
CA SER A 263 7.53 0.48 -8.15
C SER A 263 8.26 -0.86 -8.26
N VAL A 264 9.59 -0.88 -8.26
CA VAL A 264 10.39 -2.11 -8.42
C VAL A 264 10.93 -2.66 -7.10
N LEU A 265 10.76 -1.95 -5.99
CA LEU A 265 11.34 -2.30 -4.69
C LEU A 265 10.99 -3.73 -4.24
N ALA A 266 9.73 -4.14 -4.37
CA ALA A 266 9.32 -5.50 -3.97
C ALA A 266 10.05 -6.58 -4.78
N GLY A 267 10.28 -6.33 -6.08
CA GLY A 267 11.07 -7.21 -6.96
C GLY A 267 12.53 -7.29 -6.50
N VAL A 268 13.13 -6.15 -6.19
CA VAL A 268 14.52 -6.07 -5.68
C VAL A 268 14.67 -6.86 -4.39
N LEU A 269 13.74 -6.72 -3.44
CA LEU A 269 13.81 -7.44 -2.18
C LEU A 269 13.62 -8.96 -2.33
N ARG A 270 12.83 -9.39 -3.32
CA ARG A 270 12.64 -10.84 -3.60
C ARG A 270 13.84 -11.46 -4.32
N ASN A 271 14.45 -10.74 -5.22
CA ASN A 271 15.53 -11.24 -6.08
C ASN A 271 16.92 -10.96 -5.49
N GLY A 272 17.04 -10.01 -4.56
CA GLY A 272 18.30 -9.50 -4.02
C GLY A 272 18.95 -8.44 -4.90
N LEU A 273 19.80 -7.60 -4.30
CA LEU A 273 20.65 -6.67 -5.04
C LEU A 273 21.93 -7.38 -5.50
N PRO A 274 22.46 -7.07 -6.69
CA PRO A 274 23.79 -7.53 -7.09
C PRO A 274 24.85 -7.17 -6.04
N GLY A 275 25.64 -8.15 -5.63
CA GLY A 275 26.65 -7.97 -4.58
C GLY A 275 26.16 -8.08 -3.13
N ALA A 276 24.86 -8.14 -2.90
CA ALA A 276 24.31 -8.41 -1.57
C ALA A 276 24.50 -9.88 -1.20
N GLN A 277 24.87 -10.12 0.07
CA GLN A 277 25.01 -11.47 0.59
C GLN A 277 23.67 -11.98 1.13
N PRO A 278 23.12 -13.09 0.61
CA PRO A 278 21.90 -13.68 1.14
C PRO A 278 22.14 -14.22 2.56
N ILE A 279 21.07 -14.28 3.34
CA ILE A 279 21.05 -14.89 4.67
C ILE A 279 20.10 -16.08 4.61
N GLY A 280 20.53 -17.24 5.09
CA GLY A 280 19.69 -18.44 5.07
C GLY A 280 19.79 -19.27 6.34
N GLY A 281 18.88 -20.24 6.43
CA GLY A 281 18.93 -21.25 7.49
C GLY A 281 18.90 -20.66 8.91
N ASN A 282 19.80 -21.19 9.76
CA ASN A 282 19.89 -20.82 11.18
C ASN A 282 20.30 -19.35 11.38
N GLU A 283 21.15 -18.81 10.50
CA GLU A 283 21.60 -17.42 10.59
C GLU A 283 20.42 -16.43 10.48
N LEU A 284 19.46 -16.69 9.58
CA LEU A 284 18.27 -15.85 9.45
C LEU A 284 17.45 -15.83 10.74
N PHE A 285 17.32 -16.97 11.41
CA PHE A 285 16.63 -17.08 12.69
C PHE A 285 17.36 -16.30 13.79
N ASP A 286 18.69 -16.46 13.89
CA ASP A 286 19.52 -15.77 14.88
C ASP A 286 19.49 -14.26 14.70
N VAL A 287 19.62 -13.78 13.46
CA VAL A 287 19.51 -12.36 13.13
C VAL A 287 18.13 -11.81 13.51
N ARG A 288 17.05 -12.54 13.17
CA ARG A 288 15.69 -12.15 13.54
C ARG A 288 15.52 -12.02 15.05
N THR A 289 16.01 -12.98 15.81
CA THR A 289 15.91 -12.99 17.28
C THR A 289 16.61 -11.77 17.88
N ARG A 290 17.82 -11.43 17.41
CA ARG A 290 18.55 -10.24 17.88
C ARG A 290 17.82 -8.95 17.54
N LEU A 291 17.27 -8.84 16.33
CA LEU A 291 16.53 -7.66 15.90
C LEU A 291 15.23 -7.49 16.70
N VAL A 292 14.44 -8.56 16.88
CA VAL A 292 13.20 -8.51 17.67
C VAL A 292 13.47 -8.11 19.13
N GLY A 293 14.55 -8.62 19.72
CA GLY A 293 14.90 -8.33 21.12
C GLY A 293 15.59 -6.98 21.32
N GLY A 294 16.20 -6.40 20.28
CA GLY A 294 17.09 -5.24 20.44
C GLY A 294 16.66 -3.97 19.73
N ILE A 295 15.81 -4.03 18.71
CA ILE A 295 15.32 -2.82 18.03
C ILE A 295 14.47 -1.97 19.00
N ARG A 296 14.68 -0.64 18.92
CA ARG A 296 13.84 0.39 19.52
C ARG A 296 13.24 1.23 18.40
N PHE A 297 12.09 1.82 18.66
CA PHE A 297 11.36 2.66 17.72
C PHE A 297 11.38 4.11 18.21
N VAL A 298 11.30 5.06 17.28
CA VAL A 298 11.08 6.48 17.59
C VAL A 298 9.62 6.78 17.81
#